data_9282571d6376b1aa97de90fd93f776fb
#
_entry.id   9282571d6376b1aa97de90fd93f776fb
#
_cell.length_a   1.000
_cell.length_b   1.000
_cell.length_c   1.000
_cell.angle_alpha   90.00
_cell.angle_beta   90.00
_cell.angle_gamma   90.00
#
_symmetry.space_group_name_H-M   'P 1'
#
loop_
_entity.id
_entity.type
_entity.pdbx_description
1 polymer ?
#
loop_
_entity_poly.entity_id
_entity_poly.type
_entity_poly.pdbx_seq_one_letter_code
_entity_poly.pdbx_strand_id
1 'polypeptide(L)'
;VSSDPQPHLVDAPAIHRLRVLTVNTHKGFTAFNRRFILPELREAVRSTSADLVFLQEVVGEHERHSNRYNEWPQTSQYEFLADSMWSDFAYGRNAVYPDGHHGNALLSKYPIREYRNLDVSITGPERRGLLHCVLDVPGHAEVHAICVHLSLLESHRQLQLQLLCQLLESLPDDAPVIIAGDFNDWQLHGNAALARRDYLHEAFERHHGRPAKTYPARFPLLRLDRIYLRNASSHDPQILGNKPWTHLSDHLPLAVEVHL
;
A
#
# COMPACT_ATOMS: atom_id res chain seq x y z
N VAL A 1 -1.67 60.65 15.59
CA VAL A 1 -2.28 59.65 14.69
C VAL A 1 -1.56 58.35 15.00
N SER A 2 -2.23 57.50 15.78
CA SER A 2 -1.71 56.16 16.16
C SER A 2 -2.13 55.18 15.06
N SER A 3 -1.18 54.60 14.36
CA SER A 3 -1.41 53.55 13.40
C SER A 3 -1.34 52.22 14.14
N ASP A 4 -2.48 51.58 14.38
CA ASP A 4 -2.55 50.19 14.86
C ASP A 4 -1.91 49.23 13.84
N PRO A 5 -1.06 48.31 14.25
CA PRO A 5 -0.52 47.26 13.37
C PRO A 5 -1.67 46.31 13.02
N GLN A 6 -1.93 46.15 11.73
CA GLN A 6 -2.84 45.13 11.20
C GLN A 6 -2.36 43.72 11.64
N PRO A 7 -3.25 42.81 12.05
CA PRO A 7 -2.88 41.46 12.36
C PRO A 7 -2.43 40.77 11.07
N HIS A 8 -1.18 40.25 11.09
CA HIS A 8 -0.69 39.34 10.05
C HIS A 8 -1.61 38.12 10.01
N LEU A 9 -2.38 37.96 8.95
CA LEU A 9 -3.05 36.71 8.62
C LEU A 9 -1.94 35.66 8.46
N VAL A 10 -1.84 34.76 9.41
CA VAL A 10 -1.05 33.54 9.26
C VAL A 10 -1.79 32.72 8.21
N ASP A 11 -1.20 32.57 7.02
CA ASP A 11 -1.75 31.72 5.99
C ASP A 11 -2.00 30.32 6.59
N ALA A 12 -3.22 29.82 6.47
CA ALA A 12 -3.53 28.46 6.87
C ALA A 12 -2.57 27.52 6.10
N PRO A 13 -1.99 26.50 6.76
CA PRO A 13 -1.09 25.59 6.08
C PRO A 13 -1.79 25.00 4.85
N ALA A 14 -1.11 25.08 3.71
CA ALA A 14 -1.65 24.55 2.45
C ALA A 14 -1.89 23.05 2.62
N ILE A 15 -3.14 22.60 2.46
CA ILE A 15 -3.51 21.19 2.51
C ILE A 15 -2.74 20.47 1.40
N HIS A 16 -1.88 19.53 1.79
CA HIS A 16 -1.13 18.71 0.85
C HIS A 16 -1.98 17.50 0.44
N ARG A 17 -2.23 17.33 -0.85
CA ARG A 17 -3.07 16.26 -1.40
C ARG A 17 -2.20 15.19 -2.03
N LEU A 18 -2.41 13.94 -1.65
CA LEU A 18 -1.72 12.78 -2.19
C LEU A 18 -2.72 11.81 -2.80
N ARG A 19 -2.47 11.34 -3.99
CA ARG A 19 -3.20 10.21 -4.55
C ARG A 19 -2.51 8.91 -4.18
N VAL A 20 -3.19 8.05 -3.43
CA VAL A 20 -2.70 6.78 -2.91
C VAL A 20 -3.37 5.63 -3.65
N LEU A 21 -2.58 4.64 -4.05
CA LEU A 21 -3.03 3.41 -4.71
C LEU A 21 -2.47 2.19 -3.96
N THR A 22 -3.27 1.15 -3.75
CA THR A 22 -2.78 -0.17 -3.31
C THR A 22 -3.18 -1.25 -4.30
N VAL A 23 -2.22 -2.12 -4.63
CA VAL A 23 -2.37 -3.19 -5.63
C VAL A 23 -1.67 -4.46 -5.15
N ASN A 24 -2.41 -5.55 -4.94
CA ASN A 24 -1.80 -6.87 -4.91
C ASN A 24 -1.51 -7.28 -6.36
N THR A 25 -0.23 -7.44 -6.72
CA THR A 25 0.23 -7.64 -8.10
C THR A 25 0.12 -9.09 -8.57
N HIS A 26 -0.20 -10.02 -7.66
CA HIS A 26 -0.22 -11.44 -7.94
C HIS A 26 1.02 -11.91 -8.75
N LYS A 27 2.20 -11.43 -8.35
CA LYS A 27 3.52 -11.72 -8.96
C LYS A 27 3.62 -11.34 -10.46
N GLY A 28 2.75 -10.44 -10.92
CA GLY A 28 2.69 -10.04 -12.33
C GLY A 28 1.92 -11.01 -13.24
N PHE A 29 1.04 -11.83 -12.65
CA PHE A 29 0.22 -12.80 -13.38
C PHE A 29 -1.29 -12.54 -13.19
N THR A 30 -2.06 -12.99 -14.17
CA THR A 30 -3.52 -13.09 -14.02
C THR A 30 -3.88 -14.14 -12.96
N ALA A 31 -5.13 -14.12 -12.48
CA ALA A 31 -5.67 -15.16 -11.61
C ALA A 31 -5.31 -16.58 -12.10
N PHE A 32 -4.89 -17.45 -11.17
CA PHE A 32 -4.37 -18.81 -11.41
C PHE A 32 -3.07 -18.87 -12.23
N ASN A 33 -2.26 -17.80 -12.26
CA ASN A 33 -0.97 -17.73 -12.97
C ASN A 33 -1.04 -18.10 -14.47
N ARG A 34 -2.17 -17.80 -15.14
CA ARG A 34 -2.40 -18.23 -16.52
C ARG A 34 -1.65 -17.43 -17.56
N ARG A 35 -1.44 -16.14 -17.32
CA ARG A 35 -0.77 -15.24 -18.25
C ARG A 35 0.08 -14.23 -17.48
N PHE A 36 1.29 -13.97 -17.95
CA PHE A 36 2.12 -12.88 -17.49
C PHE A 36 1.59 -11.56 -18.05
N ILE A 37 1.40 -10.55 -17.19
CA ILE A 37 0.70 -9.30 -17.53
C ILE A 37 1.35 -8.08 -16.89
N LEU A 38 2.58 -8.20 -16.44
CA LEU A 38 3.27 -7.10 -15.79
C LEU A 38 3.37 -5.82 -16.65
N PRO A 39 3.60 -5.90 -17.99
CA PRO A 39 3.58 -4.71 -18.84
C PRO A 39 2.23 -4.00 -18.85
N GLU A 40 1.12 -4.75 -18.98
CA GLU A 40 -0.24 -4.19 -18.93
C GLU A 40 -0.56 -3.61 -17.55
N LEU A 41 -0.09 -4.27 -16.47
CA LEU A 41 -0.24 -3.78 -15.11
C LEU A 41 0.51 -2.45 -14.92
N ARG A 42 1.73 -2.32 -15.46
CA ARG A 42 2.48 -1.06 -15.41
C ARG A 42 1.70 0.09 -16.03
N GLU A 43 1.17 -0.09 -17.24
CA GLU A 43 0.41 0.96 -17.92
C GLU A 43 -0.87 1.33 -17.15
N ALA A 44 -1.55 0.34 -16.57
CA ALA A 44 -2.72 0.58 -15.74
C ALA A 44 -2.38 1.36 -14.46
N VAL A 45 -1.29 1.00 -13.76
CA VAL A 45 -0.82 1.72 -12.57
C VAL A 45 -0.43 3.16 -12.94
N ARG A 46 0.31 3.36 -14.02
CA ARG A 46 0.68 4.70 -14.53
C ARG A 46 -0.54 5.58 -14.82
N SER A 47 -1.59 5.01 -15.41
CA SER A 47 -2.81 5.74 -15.76
C SER A 47 -3.55 6.33 -14.54
N THR A 48 -3.30 5.81 -13.34
CA THR A 48 -3.89 6.33 -12.09
C THR A 48 -3.27 7.65 -11.67
N SER A 49 -2.05 7.96 -12.12
CA SER A 49 -1.25 9.12 -11.70
C SER A 49 -1.04 9.22 -10.18
N ALA A 50 -1.11 8.08 -9.47
CA ALA A 50 -0.93 8.03 -8.03
C ALA A 50 0.44 8.60 -7.60
N ASP A 51 0.49 9.23 -6.43
CA ASP A 51 1.73 9.77 -5.86
C ASP A 51 2.46 8.71 -5.05
N LEU A 52 1.70 7.83 -4.37
CA LEU A 52 2.18 6.67 -3.64
C LEU A 52 1.47 5.41 -4.13
N VAL A 53 2.24 4.35 -4.42
CA VAL A 53 1.71 3.05 -4.83
C VAL A 53 2.24 1.96 -3.89
N PHE A 54 1.33 1.34 -3.16
CA PHE A 54 1.60 0.22 -2.26
C PHE A 54 1.38 -1.09 -3.00
N LEU A 55 2.43 -1.89 -3.15
CA LEU A 55 2.42 -3.11 -3.94
C LEU A 55 2.65 -4.34 -3.05
N GLN A 56 1.82 -5.36 -3.21
CA GLN A 56 1.98 -6.66 -2.55
C GLN A 56 2.26 -7.74 -3.60
N GLU A 57 2.90 -8.82 -3.17
CA GLU A 57 3.32 -9.95 -4.03
C GLU A 57 4.24 -9.57 -5.19
N VAL A 58 5.08 -8.55 -5.02
CA VAL A 58 6.02 -8.11 -6.06
C VAL A 58 7.23 -9.03 -6.08
N VAL A 59 7.60 -9.51 -7.27
CA VAL A 59 8.80 -10.34 -7.45
C VAL A 59 10.02 -9.43 -7.61
N GLY A 60 11.05 -9.67 -6.79
CA GLY A 60 12.36 -9.03 -6.97
C GLY A 60 13.15 -9.74 -8.07
N GLU A 61 13.47 -11.00 -7.86
CA GLU A 61 14.19 -11.85 -8.82
C GLU A 61 13.47 -13.18 -8.98
N HIS A 62 13.54 -13.76 -10.20
CA HIS A 62 13.03 -15.12 -10.44
C HIS A 62 13.67 -15.73 -11.70
N GLU A 63 14.70 -16.58 -11.51
CA GLU A 63 15.49 -17.15 -12.60
C GLU A 63 14.68 -17.96 -13.60
N ARG A 64 13.76 -18.81 -13.16
CA ARG A 64 12.94 -19.62 -14.08
C ARG A 64 11.99 -18.79 -14.91
N HIS A 65 11.41 -17.73 -14.33
CA HIS A 65 10.49 -16.87 -15.06
C HIS A 65 11.22 -15.99 -16.08
N SER A 66 12.39 -15.46 -15.73
CA SER A 66 13.23 -14.69 -16.66
C SER A 66 13.64 -15.50 -17.89
N ASN A 67 13.85 -16.81 -17.74
CA ASN A 67 14.16 -17.71 -18.85
C ASN A 67 12.93 -18.17 -19.65
N ARG A 68 11.73 -18.07 -19.07
CA ARG A 68 10.49 -18.60 -19.67
C ARG A 68 9.67 -17.55 -20.41
N TYR A 69 9.67 -16.30 -19.93
CA TYR A 69 8.84 -15.23 -20.47
C TYR A 69 9.72 -14.17 -21.14
N ASN A 70 9.55 -13.97 -22.45
CA ASN A 70 10.32 -12.99 -23.20
C ASN A 70 10.10 -11.54 -22.73
N GLU A 71 8.92 -11.26 -22.18
CA GLU A 71 8.54 -9.94 -21.65
C GLU A 71 8.91 -9.75 -20.17
N TRP A 72 9.63 -10.73 -19.57
CA TRP A 72 10.10 -10.59 -18.19
C TRP A 72 11.11 -9.45 -18.10
N PRO A 73 10.94 -8.49 -17.18
CA PRO A 73 11.86 -7.37 -17.07
C PRO A 73 13.27 -7.87 -16.68
N GLN A 74 14.29 -7.17 -17.18
CA GLN A 74 15.68 -7.43 -16.79
C GLN A 74 16.02 -6.84 -15.42
N THR A 75 15.18 -5.93 -14.94
CA THR A 75 15.20 -5.37 -13.57
C THR A 75 14.18 -6.09 -12.69
N SER A 76 14.16 -5.76 -11.40
CA SER A 76 13.09 -6.22 -10.52
C SER A 76 11.71 -5.71 -10.98
N GLN A 77 10.63 -6.42 -10.59
CA GLN A 77 9.28 -5.98 -10.95
C GLN A 77 8.94 -4.59 -10.38
N TYR A 78 9.42 -4.26 -9.17
CA TYR A 78 9.15 -2.95 -8.56
C TYR A 78 9.89 -1.83 -9.29
N GLU A 79 11.13 -2.03 -9.74
CA GLU A 79 11.85 -1.06 -10.58
C GLU A 79 11.15 -0.88 -11.94
N PHE A 80 10.74 -1.98 -12.57
CA PHE A 80 10.00 -1.95 -13.83
C PHE A 80 8.66 -1.20 -13.70
N LEU A 81 7.95 -1.38 -12.57
CA LEU A 81 6.69 -0.68 -12.30
C LEU A 81 6.92 0.79 -11.97
N ALA A 82 8.00 1.13 -11.25
CA ALA A 82 8.35 2.52 -10.92
C ALA A 82 8.66 3.32 -12.19
N ASP A 83 9.45 2.72 -13.11
CA ASP A 83 9.86 3.36 -14.36
C ASP A 83 10.35 4.81 -14.12
N SER A 84 9.97 5.74 -14.97
CA SER A 84 10.30 7.17 -14.85
C SER A 84 9.25 7.99 -14.08
N MET A 85 8.11 7.39 -13.68
CA MET A 85 7.01 8.11 -13.03
C MET A 85 7.23 8.28 -11.53
N TRP A 86 7.81 7.28 -10.87
CA TRP A 86 8.13 7.32 -9.44
C TRP A 86 9.64 7.37 -9.27
N SER A 87 10.12 8.51 -8.77
CA SER A 87 11.55 8.78 -8.61
C SER A 87 12.19 7.92 -7.54
N ASP A 88 11.40 7.48 -6.56
CA ASP A 88 11.85 6.66 -5.45
C ASP A 88 11.01 5.41 -5.26
N PHE A 89 11.66 4.36 -4.78
CA PHE A 89 10.98 3.12 -4.41
C PHE A 89 11.71 2.42 -3.26
N ALA A 90 10.96 1.65 -2.47
CA ALA A 90 11.47 0.75 -1.45
C ALA A 90 10.91 -0.66 -1.66
N TYR A 91 11.72 -1.67 -1.31
CA TYR A 91 11.33 -3.06 -1.42
C TYR A 91 11.64 -3.83 -0.13
N GLY A 92 10.64 -4.51 0.40
CA GLY A 92 10.73 -5.41 1.54
C GLY A 92 10.66 -6.86 1.09
N ARG A 93 11.81 -7.55 1.06
CA ARG A 93 11.90 -8.97 0.70
C ARG A 93 11.34 -9.82 1.84
N ASN A 94 10.24 -10.55 1.57
CA ASN A 94 9.55 -11.37 2.56
C ASN A 94 9.83 -12.86 2.34
N ALA A 95 9.37 -13.42 1.22
CA ALA A 95 9.54 -14.84 0.92
C ALA A 95 10.72 -15.05 -0.03
N VAL A 96 11.63 -15.95 0.37
CA VAL A 96 12.79 -16.36 -0.42
C VAL A 96 12.69 -17.84 -0.72
N TYR A 97 12.92 -18.21 -1.97
CA TYR A 97 12.88 -19.59 -2.46
C TYR A 97 14.05 -19.81 -3.45
N PRO A 98 14.38 -21.05 -3.82
CA PRO A 98 15.60 -21.32 -4.61
C PRO A 98 15.72 -20.53 -5.91
N ASP A 99 14.60 -20.22 -6.56
CA ASP A 99 14.58 -19.54 -7.86
C ASP A 99 14.38 -18.01 -7.76
N GLY A 100 14.22 -17.46 -6.55
CA GLY A 100 13.99 -16.02 -6.40
C GLY A 100 13.35 -15.62 -5.07
N HIS A 101 12.71 -14.45 -5.08
CA HIS A 101 12.03 -13.89 -3.91
C HIS A 101 10.90 -12.93 -4.31
N HIS A 102 9.94 -12.76 -3.39
CA HIS A 102 8.89 -11.74 -3.52
C HIS A 102 8.62 -11.06 -2.18
N GLY A 103 7.93 -9.94 -2.25
CA GLY A 103 7.60 -9.17 -1.06
C GLY A 103 6.68 -7.99 -1.33
N ASN A 104 6.81 -6.96 -0.49
CA ASN A 104 6.08 -5.71 -0.61
C ASN A 104 6.96 -4.63 -1.23
N ALA A 105 6.36 -3.68 -1.96
CA ALA A 105 7.07 -2.50 -2.42
C ALA A 105 6.24 -1.24 -2.23
N LEU A 106 6.92 -0.12 -2.12
CA LEU A 106 6.35 1.23 -2.18
C LEU A 106 7.01 1.97 -3.34
N LEU A 107 6.19 2.53 -4.24
CA LEU A 107 6.65 3.49 -5.24
C LEU A 107 6.22 4.88 -4.80
N SER A 108 7.09 5.88 -4.90
CA SER A 108 6.86 7.23 -4.39
C SER A 108 7.34 8.29 -5.37
N LYS A 109 6.54 9.34 -5.56
CA LYS A 109 6.99 10.59 -6.20
C LYS A 109 7.76 11.49 -5.24
N TYR A 110 7.71 11.19 -3.94
CA TYR A 110 8.44 11.90 -2.89
C TYR A 110 9.66 11.11 -2.48
N PRO A 111 10.75 11.78 -2.05
CA PRO A 111 11.94 11.10 -1.56
C PRO A 111 11.62 10.17 -0.39
N ILE A 112 12.13 8.95 -0.43
CA ILE A 112 12.09 8.01 0.69
C ILE A 112 13.37 8.20 1.50
N ARG A 113 13.27 8.89 2.65
CA ARG A 113 14.41 9.21 3.51
C ARG A 113 15.04 7.96 4.12
N GLU A 114 14.18 7.07 4.59
CA GLU A 114 14.58 5.78 5.13
C GLU A 114 13.45 4.75 4.99
N TYR A 115 13.80 3.48 4.98
CA TYR A 115 12.81 2.41 5.06
C TYR A 115 13.34 1.19 5.81
N ARG A 116 12.43 0.43 6.37
CA ARG A 116 12.68 -0.84 7.06
C ARG A 116 11.62 -1.85 6.69
N ASN A 117 12.03 -3.09 6.47
CA ASN A 117 11.10 -4.22 6.33
C ASN A 117 11.12 -5.03 7.63
N LEU A 118 10.10 -4.89 8.45
CA LEU A 118 9.97 -5.63 9.70
C LEU A 118 9.42 -7.03 9.40
N ASP A 119 10.19 -8.07 9.73
CA ASP A 119 9.73 -9.44 9.62
C ASP A 119 8.64 -9.70 10.67
N VAL A 120 7.44 -9.97 10.20
CA VAL A 120 6.27 -10.32 11.04
C VAL A 120 5.82 -11.76 10.78
N SER A 121 6.69 -12.58 10.22
CA SER A 121 6.45 -14.01 10.03
C SER A 121 6.26 -14.69 11.39
N ILE A 122 5.25 -15.56 11.51
CA ILE A 122 5.00 -16.29 12.75
C ILE A 122 5.68 -17.67 12.63
N THR A 123 4.93 -18.70 12.39
CA THR A 123 5.45 -20.06 12.21
C THR A 123 5.06 -20.63 10.84
N GLY A 124 5.83 -21.61 10.35
CA GLY A 124 5.52 -22.26 9.06
C GLY A 124 6.21 -21.59 7.86
N PRO A 125 5.79 -21.95 6.64
CA PRO A 125 6.46 -21.52 5.40
C PRO A 125 6.06 -20.10 4.96
N GLU A 126 4.95 -19.56 5.47
CA GLU A 126 4.43 -18.26 5.09
C GLU A 126 5.30 -17.14 5.67
N ARG A 127 5.88 -16.33 4.80
CA ARG A 127 6.74 -15.20 5.18
C ARG A 127 6.02 -13.88 4.90
N ARG A 128 6.01 -13.00 5.91
CA ARG A 128 5.32 -11.70 5.86
C ARG A 128 6.19 -10.60 6.44
N GLY A 129 6.03 -9.39 5.92
CA GLY A 129 6.74 -8.20 6.39
C GLY A 129 5.85 -6.97 6.37
N LEU A 130 6.16 -6.02 7.24
CA LEU A 130 5.64 -4.65 7.18
C LEU A 130 6.74 -3.78 6.59
N LEU A 131 6.56 -3.31 5.36
CA LEU A 131 7.48 -2.36 4.74
C LEU A 131 7.10 -0.96 5.20
N HIS A 132 7.87 -0.42 6.12
CA HIS A 132 7.71 0.93 6.66
C HIS A 132 8.70 1.88 6.00
N CYS A 133 8.20 2.97 5.43
CA CYS A 133 8.97 4.03 4.78
C CYS A 133 8.67 5.37 5.44
N VAL A 134 9.67 6.23 5.54
CA VAL A 134 9.56 7.63 5.95
C VAL A 134 9.78 8.51 4.72
N LEU A 135 8.80 9.34 4.40
CA LEU A 135 8.75 10.15 3.19
C LEU A 135 9.00 11.63 3.51
N ASP A 136 9.75 12.29 2.64
CA ASP A 136 9.92 13.74 2.64
C ASP A 136 8.81 14.39 1.80
N VAL A 137 7.70 14.75 2.46
CA VAL A 137 6.59 15.46 1.83
C VAL A 137 6.65 16.93 2.23
N PRO A 138 6.64 17.87 1.27
CA PRO A 138 6.72 19.31 1.57
C PRO A 138 5.66 19.76 2.58
N GLY A 139 6.10 20.54 3.59
CA GLY A 139 5.23 21.04 4.66
C GLY A 139 5.03 20.11 5.84
N HIS A 140 5.59 18.89 5.81
CA HIS A 140 5.52 17.92 6.90
C HIS A 140 6.92 17.53 7.36
N ALA A 141 7.12 17.33 8.67
CA ALA A 141 8.41 16.90 9.22
C ALA A 141 8.75 15.49 8.74
N GLU A 142 7.76 14.60 8.74
CA GLU A 142 7.82 13.26 8.21
C GLU A 142 6.42 12.72 7.93
N VAL A 143 6.29 11.88 6.90
CA VAL A 143 5.06 11.15 6.58
C VAL A 143 5.41 9.68 6.52
N HIS A 144 4.68 8.86 7.27
CA HIS A 144 4.94 7.43 7.32
C HIS A 144 4.03 6.66 6.36
N ALA A 145 4.62 5.78 5.55
CA ALA A 145 3.92 4.87 4.66
C ALA A 145 4.24 3.42 5.05
N ILE A 146 3.22 2.60 5.31
CA ILE A 146 3.39 1.21 5.73
C ILE A 146 2.65 0.29 4.75
N CYS A 147 3.41 -0.48 3.96
CA CYS A 147 2.85 -1.49 3.07
C CYS A 147 2.69 -2.82 3.78
N VAL A 148 1.49 -3.38 3.72
CA VAL A 148 1.06 -4.55 4.49
C VAL A 148 0.66 -5.68 3.57
N HIS A 149 1.05 -6.92 3.92
CA HIS A 149 0.47 -8.14 3.39
C HIS A 149 0.46 -9.17 4.53
N LEU A 150 -0.71 -9.37 5.16
CA LEU A 150 -0.86 -10.21 6.34
C LEU A 150 -1.14 -11.68 5.98
N SER A 151 -1.07 -12.53 6.99
CA SER A 151 -1.25 -13.98 6.85
C SER A 151 -2.71 -14.36 6.55
N LEU A 152 -2.86 -15.48 5.83
CA LEU A 152 -4.17 -16.11 5.62
C LEU A 152 -4.73 -16.74 6.91
N LEU A 153 -3.85 -17.18 7.83
CA LEU A 153 -4.27 -17.77 9.09
C LEU A 153 -4.65 -16.71 10.11
N GLU A 154 -5.87 -16.80 10.66
CA GLU A 154 -6.41 -15.84 11.62
C GLU A 154 -5.49 -15.65 12.84
N SER A 155 -5.00 -16.74 13.45
CA SER A 155 -4.12 -16.69 14.61
C SER A 155 -2.80 -15.94 14.32
N HIS A 156 -2.22 -16.14 13.15
CA HIS A 156 -1.02 -15.42 12.72
C HIS A 156 -1.33 -13.95 12.44
N ARG A 157 -2.45 -13.68 11.77
CA ARG A 157 -2.90 -12.33 11.45
C ARG A 157 -3.12 -11.47 12.70
N GLN A 158 -3.70 -12.04 13.76
CA GLN A 158 -3.88 -11.34 15.04
C GLN A 158 -2.54 -10.93 15.67
N LEU A 159 -1.54 -11.81 15.65
CA LEU A 159 -0.19 -11.47 16.14
C LEU A 159 0.48 -10.40 15.26
N GLN A 160 0.33 -10.50 13.95
CA GLN A 160 0.87 -9.51 13.00
C GLN A 160 0.21 -8.12 13.19
N LEU A 161 -1.09 -8.08 13.47
CA LEU A 161 -1.79 -6.85 13.82
C LEU A 161 -1.31 -6.23 15.14
N GLN A 162 -0.96 -7.05 16.13
CA GLN A 162 -0.33 -6.56 17.36
C GLN A 162 1.03 -5.92 17.07
N LEU A 163 1.86 -6.54 16.20
CA LEU A 163 3.14 -5.97 15.79
C LEU A 163 2.97 -4.67 14.99
N LEU A 164 1.97 -4.60 14.11
CA LEU A 164 1.61 -3.36 13.41
C LEU A 164 1.21 -2.27 14.42
N CYS A 165 0.40 -2.60 15.43
CA CYS A 165 0.03 -1.66 16.48
C CYS A 165 1.23 -1.15 17.28
N GLN A 166 2.17 -2.04 17.65
CA GLN A 166 3.41 -1.65 18.32
C GLN A 166 4.27 -0.71 17.45
N LEU A 167 4.36 -0.98 16.15
CA LEU A 167 5.01 -0.06 15.23
C LEU A 167 4.33 1.31 15.25
N LEU A 168 3.00 1.39 15.14
CA LEU A 168 2.25 2.64 15.17
C LEU A 168 2.43 3.44 16.46
N GLU A 169 2.53 2.76 17.60
CA GLU A 169 2.77 3.34 18.92
C GLU A 169 4.20 3.89 19.07
N SER A 170 5.14 3.42 18.26
CA SER A 170 6.52 3.90 18.24
C SER A 170 6.76 5.12 17.36
N LEU A 171 5.77 5.50 16.52
CA LEU A 171 5.85 6.65 15.63
C LEU A 171 5.39 7.92 16.36
N PRO A 172 5.90 9.12 15.97
CA PRO A 172 5.45 10.38 16.54
C PRO A 172 3.92 10.53 16.47
N ASP A 173 3.31 11.02 17.55
CA ASP A 173 1.86 11.08 17.69
C ASP A 173 1.19 12.02 16.66
N ASP A 174 1.89 13.08 16.25
CA ASP A 174 1.45 14.08 15.30
C ASP A 174 1.79 13.76 13.83
N ALA A 175 2.62 12.75 13.58
CA ALA A 175 3.01 12.38 12.23
C ALA A 175 1.85 11.74 11.45
N PRO A 176 1.62 12.17 10.18
CA PRO A 176 0.70 11.48 9.29
C PRO A 176 1.18 10.06 8.97
N VAL A 177 0.25 9.10 9.02
CA VAL A 177 0.54 7.70 8.68
C VAL A 177 -0.48 7.18 7.67
N ILE A 178 0.02 6.55 6.62
CA ILE A 178 -0.76 5.86 5.58
C ILE A 178 -0.40 4.38 5.62
N ILE A 179 -1.37 3.52 5.91
CA ILE A 179 -1.18 2.07 5.92
C ILE A 179 -2.03 1.48 4.81
N ALA A 180 -1.44 0.77 3.88
CA ALA A 180 -2.21 0.19 2.78
C ALA A 180 -1.69 -1.21 2.39
N GLY A 181 -2.60 -2.04 1.90
CA GLY A 181 -2.27 -3.36 1.41
C GLY A 181 -3.33 -4.41 1.63
N ASP A 182 -2.89 -5.66 1.51
CA ASP A 182 -3.71 -6.86 1.69
C ASP A 182 -3.66 -7.32 3.14
N PHE A 183 -4.75 -7.12 3.85
CA PHE A 183 -4.90 -7.52 5.25
C PHE A 183 -5.37 -8.96 5.42
N ASN A 184 -5.84 -9.60 4.34
CA ASN A 184 -6.40 -10.96 4.38
C ASN A 184 -7.49 -11.17 5.46
N ASP A 185 -8.13 -10.08 5.90
CA ASP A 185 -9.08 -10.06 7.01
C ASP A 185 -10.55 -10.09 6.52
N TRP A 186 -10.96 -11.22 5.93
CA TRP A 186 -12.34 -11.39 5.42
C TRP A 186 -13.40 -11.42 6.52
N GLN A 187 -13.04 -11.73 7.77
CA GLN A 187 -13.94 -11.78 8.92
C GLN A 187 -14.06 -10.43 9.65
N LEU A 188 -13.27 -9.43 9.25
CA LEU A 188 -13.23 -8.09 9.84
C LEU A 188 -12.80 -8.04 11.32
N HIS A 189 -12.12 -9.06 11.81
CA HIS A 189 -11.60 -9.10 13.17
C HIS A 189 -10.46 -8.10 13.38
N GLY A 190 -9.57 -7.99 12.39
CA GLY A 190 -8.49 -7.01 12.38
C GLY A 190 -9.00 -5.58 12.25
N ASN A 191 -10.02 -5.38 11.41
CA ASN A 191 -10.69 -4.09 11.29
C ASN A 191 -11.24 -3.62 12.66
N ALA A 192 -11.92 -4.51 13.39
CA ALA A 192 -12.44 -4.20 14.73
C ALA A 192 -11.32 -3.89 15.74
N ALA A 193 -10.16 -4.56 15.63
CA ALA A 193 -9.01 -4.31 16.51
C ALA A 193 -8.35 -2.95 16.24
N LEU A 194 -8.22 -2.56 14.97
CA LEU A 194 -7.67 -1.27 14.56
C LEU A 194 -8.65 -0.12 14.80
N ALA A 195 -9.95 -0.31 14.54
CA ALA A 195 -10.99 0.70 14.74
C ALA A 195 -11.19 1.12 16.22
N ARG A 196 -10.75 0.31 17.19
CA ARG A 196 -10.75 0.69 18.63
C ARG A 196 -9.74 1.79 18.95
N ARG A 197 -8.88 2.13 17.99
CA ARG A 197 -7.89 3.21 18.13
C ARG A 197 -8.46 4.45 17.49
N ASP A 198 -8.99 5.36 18.29
CA ASP A 198 -9.71 6.57 17.88
C ASP A 198 -8.93 7.46 16.91
N TYR A 199 -7.60 7.29 16.85
CA TYR A 199 -6.71 8.03 15.96
C TYR A 199 -6.54 7.41 14.55
N LEU A 200 -7.06 6.18 14.33
CA LEU A 200 -6.90 5.47 13.06
C LEU A 200 -8.27 5.21 12.41
N HIS A 201 -8.41 5.52 11.14
CA HIS A 201 -9.65 5.27 10.40
C HIS A 201 -9.38 4.57 9.05
N GLU A 202 -10.30 3.70 8.65
CA GLU A 202 -10.28 3.05 7.35
C GLU A 202 -11.03 3.91 6.32
N ALA A 203 -10.39 4.16 5.17
CA ALA A 203 -10.86 5.12 4.19
C ALA A 203 -12.26 4.79 3.62
N PHE A 204 -12.53 3.53 3.26
CA PHE A 204 -13.83 3.14 2.71
C PHE A 204 -14.91 3.02 3.77
N GLU A 205 -14.57 2.54 4.97
CA GLU A 205 -15.52 2.47 6.09
C GLU A 205 -16.02 3.85 6.49
N ARG A 206 -15.12 4.85 6.49
CA ARG A 206 -15.47 6.24 6.79
C ARG A 206 -16.46 6.82 5.79
N HIS A 207 -16.35 6.49 4.50
CA HIS A 207 -17.20 7.04 3.44
C HIS A 207 -18.43 6.19 3.12
N HIS A 208 -18.35 4.87 3.29
CA HIS A 208 -19.36 3.91 2.84
C HIS A 208 -19.91 3.04 3.97
N GLY A 209 -19.46 3.27 5.22
CA GLY A 209 -19.89 2.51 6.41
C GLY A 209 -19.33 1.08 6.48
N ARG A 210 -18.48 0.68 5.53
CA ARG A 210 -17.86 -0.66 5.48
C ARG A 210 -16.66 -0.65 4.55
N PRO A 211 -15.65 -1.52 4.80
CA PRO A 211 -14.51 -1.68 3.91
C PRO A 211 -14.87 -2.19 2.51
N ALA A 212 -13.99 -1.94 1.53
CA ALA A 212 -14.17 -2.31 0.14
C ALA A 212 -14.16 -3.83 -0.09
N LYS A 213 -14.95 -4.33 -1.03
CA LYS A 213 -14.84 -5.69 -1.55
C LYS A 213 -13.85 -5.71 -2.71
N THR A 214 -12.79 -6.52 -2.60
CA THR A 214 -11.68 -6.52 -3.56
C THR A 214 -11.38 -7.90 -4.17
N TYR A 215 -11.81 -8.98 -3.53
CA TYR A 215 -11.49 -10.35 -3.97
C TYR A 215 -12.72 -11.24 -4.13
N PRO A 216 -12.78 -12.13 -5.12
CA PRO A 216 -11.90 -12.16 -6.30
C PRO A 216 -12.26 -11.02 -7.29
N ALA A 217 -11.29 -10.50 -8.04
CA ALA A 217 -11.43 -9.27 -8.84
C ALA A 217 -12.61 -9.27 -9.82
N ARG A 218 -12.96 -10.41 -10.41
CA ARG A 218 -14.07 -10.51 -11.38
C ARG A 218 -15.46 -10.55 -10.73
N PHE A 219 -15.54 -10.95 -9.47
CA PHE A 219 -16.77 -10.99 -8.70
C PHE A 219 -16.48 -10.77 -7.21
N PRO A 220 -16.23 -9.52 -6.79
CA PRO A 220 -15.72 -9.22 -5.47
C PRO A 220 -16.71 -9.53 -4.35
N LEU A 221 -16.33 -10.45 -3.48
CA LEU A 221 -17.10 -10.91 -2.32
C LEU A 221 -16.40 -10.58 -1.01
N LEU A 222 -15.08 -10.77 -0.95
CA LEU A 222 -14.27 -10.60 0.26
C LEU A 222 -13.63 -9.22 0.31
N ARG A 223 -13.45 -8.74 1.55
CA ARG A 223 -12.86 -7.44 1.88
C ARG A 223 -11.46 -7.65 2.39
N LEU A 224 -10.49 -7.80 1.50
CA LEU A 224 -9.11 -8.16 1.87
C LEU A 224 -8.19 -6.94 1.94
N ASP A 225 -8.32 -6.03 0.98
CA ASP A 225 -7.46 -4.86 0.86
C ASP A 225 -8.03 -3.66 1.64
N ARG A 226 -7.16 -2.85 2.25
CA ARG A 226 -7.49 -1.72 3.13
C ARG A 226 -6.56 -0.55 2.93
N ILE A 227 -7.07 0.64 3.26
CA ILE A 227 -6.27 1.86 3.43
C ILE A 227 -6.68 2.50 4.76
N TYR A 228 -5.76 2.51 5.72
CA TYR A 228 -5.94 3.20 7.02
C TYR A 228 -5.12 4.46 7.07
N LEU A 229 -5.65 5.47 7.75
CA LEU A 229 -5.02 6.79 7.92
C LEU A 229 -4.99 7.21 9.38
N ARG A 230 -3.88 7.85 9.78
CA ARG A 230 -3.70 8.58 11.05
C ARG A 230 -3.23 10.00 10.72
N ASN A 231 -3.76 11.01 11.41
CA ASN A 231 -3.44 12.43 11.21
C ASN A 231 -3.54 12.89 9.74
N ALA A 232 -4.45 12.28 8.99
CA ALA A 232 -4.76 12.59 7.60
C ALA A 232 -6.22 12.27 7.33
N SER A 233 -6.81 12.85 6.29
CA SER A 233 -8.18 12.59 5.90
C SER A 233 -8.28 11.95 4.52
N SER A 234 -9.28 11.07 4.34
CA SER A 234 -9.56 10.38 3.07
C SER A 234 -10.65 11.10 2.29
N HIS A 235 -10.47 11.20 0.98
CA HIS A 235 -11.43 11.75 0.05
C HIS A 235 -11.53 10.86 -1.19
N ASP A 236 -12.72 10.79 -1.78
CA ASP A 236 -13.00 10.05 -3.03
C ASP A 236 -12.39 8.63 -3.09
N PRO A 237 -12.71 7.73 -2.11
CA PRO A 237 -12.22 6.37 -2.15
C PRO A 237 -12.86 5.59 -3.31
N GLN A 238 -12.04 4.97 -4.15
CA GLN A 238 -12.43 4.29 -5.38
C GLN A 238 -11.95 2.84 -5.39
N ILE A 239 -12.85 1.90 -5.74
CA ILE A 239 -12.50 0.54 -6.11
C ILE A 239 -12.30 0.52 -7.62
N LEU A 240 -11.12 0.18 -8.11
CA LEU A 240 -10.84 0.12 -9.54
C LEU A 240 -11.38 -1.20 -10.10
N GLY A 241 -12.71 -1.27 -10.26
CA GLY A 241 -13.47 -2.49 -10.59
C GLY A 241 -13.78 -2.69 -12.07
N ASN A 242 -13.33 -1.80 -12.97
CA ASN A 242 -13.54 -1.89 -14.40
C ASN A 242 -12.32 -2.49 -15.12
N LYS A 243 -12.46 -2.82 -16.41
CA LYS A 243 -11.30 -3.14 -17.24
C LYS A 243 -10.33 -1.97 -17.28
N PRO A 244 -9.00 -2.21 -17.27
CA PRO A 244 -8.36 -3.52 -17.34
C PRO A 244 -8.24 -4.25 -15.99
N TRP A 245 -8.49 -3.62 -14.84
CA TRP A 245 -8.16 -4.09 -13.50
C TRP A 245 -8.72 -5.48 -13.14
N THR A 246 -9.96 -5.79 -13.56
CA THR A 246 -10.59 -7.10 -13.33
C THR A 246 -9.83 -8.28 -13.97
N HIS A 247 -8.78 -8.02 -14.77
CA HIS A 247 -7.99 -9.02 -15.49
C HIS A 247 -6.49 -8.95 -15.17
N LEU A 248 -6.05 -7.92 -14.44
CA LEU A 248 -4.63 -7.68 -14.15
C LEU A 248 -4.16 -8.33 -12.84
N SER A 249 -5.07 -8.74 -11.98
CA SER A 249 -4.79 -9.45 -10.73
C SER A 249 -6.02 -10.25 -10.34
N ASP A 250 -5.93 -11.03 -9.28
CA ASP A 250 -7.08 -11.63 -8.60
C ASP A 250 -7.68 -10.72 -7.53
N HIS A 251 -7.02 -9.59 -7.21
CA HIS A 251 -7.52 -8.50 -6.36
C HIS A 251 -7.86 -7.26 -7.18
N LEU A 252 -8.89 -6.52 -6.76
CA LEU A 252 -9.17 -5.17 -7.26
C LEU A 252 -8.35 -4.14 -6.47
N PRO A 253 -7.68 -3.22 -7.15
CA PRO A 253 -6.98 -2.13 -6.48
C PRO A 253 -7.92 -1.13 -5.83
N LEU A 254 -7.41 -0.49 -4.77
CA LEU A 254 -8.05 0.62 -4.09
C LEU A 254 -7.26 1.91 -4.32
N ALA A 255 -7.97 2.99 -4.62
CA ALA A 255 -7.40 4.32 -4.72
C ALA A 255 -8.13 5.29 -3.79
N VAL A 256 -7.41 6.29 -3.26
CA VAL A 256 -7.97 7.33 -2.40
C VAL A 256 -7.15 8.62 -2.54
N GLU A 257 -7.79 9.77 -2.46
CA GLU A 257 -7.11 11.04 -2.23
C GLU A 257 -6.95 11.24 -0.72
N VAL A 258 -5.71 11.47 -0.28
CA VAL A 258 -5.35 11.71 1.12
C VAL A 258 -4.96 13.16 1.29
N HIS A 259 -5.56 13.86 2.26
CA HIS A 259 -5.17 15.19 2.66
C HIS A 259 -4.40 15.13 3.98
N LEU A 260 -3.17 15.64 3.91
CA LEU A 260 -2.25 15.78 5.05
C LEU A 260 -2.43 17.15 5.71
#